data_dfdfae1f7ac51956a91f8c03c4237d00
#
_entry.id   dfdfae1f7ac51956a91f8c03c4237d00
#
_cell.length_a   1.000
_cell.length_b   1.000
_cell.length_c   1.000
_cell.angle_alpha   90.00
_cell.angle_beta   90.00
_cell.angle_gamma   90.00
#
_symmetry.space_group_name_H-M   'P 1'
#
loop_
_entity.id
_entity.type
_entity.pdbx_description
1 polymer ?
#
loop_
_entity_poly.entity_id
_entity_poly.type
_entity_poly.pdbx_seq_one_letter_code
_entity_poly.pdbx_strand_id
1 'polypeptide(L)'
;MLNHVGGVLGTGPYRGKDDEVFAAWKAGIAEVAKRPNVAVKLGGLGMPAVGFGFEDRAKPPSSAEIAECWRPYVETCINHFDVERCMFETNFPMDRVGMTYRTIWNAFKRIASGYSEDEKQALFLDTAMQTYRLQDQIDPIIAKVRAYAGH
;
A
#
# COMPACT_ATOMS: atom_id res chain seq x y z
N MET A 1 -8.03 6.68 -10.09
CA MET A 1 -7.33 6.18 -8.88
C MET A 1 -8.05 4.96 -8.36
N LEU A 2 -7.36 3.83 -8.18
CA LEU A 2 -7.86 2.63 -7.52
C LEU A 2 -7.43 2.65 -6.05
N ASN A 3 -8.37 2.74 -5.12
CA ASN A 3 -8.08 2.75 -3.68
C ASN A 3 -7.90 1.32 -3.14
N HIS A 4 -7.08 1.17 -2.10
CA HIS A 4 -7.00 -0.02 -1.24
C HIS A 4 -6.78 -1.31 -2.04
N VAL A 5 -5.79 -1.31 -2.92
CA VAL A 5 -5.49 -2.42 -3.84
C VAL A 5 -6.74 -2.97 -4.57
N GLY A 6 -7.75 -2.14 -4.77
CA GLY A 6 -9.01 -2.53 -5.41
C GLY A 6 -10.03 -3.24 -4.51
N GLY A 7 -9.79 -3.27 -3.20
CA GLY A 7 -10.76 -3.79 -2.22
C GLY A 7 -10.83 -5.33 -2.17
N VAL A 8 -9.90 -5.94 -1.46
CA VAL A 8 -9.94 -7.38 -1.16
C VAL A 8 -10.97 -7.66 -0.05
N LEU A 9 -11.76 -8.72 -0.19
CA LEU A 9 -12.74 -9.13 0.81
C LEU A 9 -12.44 -10.56 1.29
N GLY A 10 -12.17 -10.71 2.60
CA GLY A 10 -11.90 -11.99 3.25
C GLY A 10 -12.92 -12.37 4.34
N THR A 11 -14.03 -11.63 4.44
CA THR A 11 -15.07 -11.84 5.46
C THR A 11 -16.43 -12.22 4.85
N GLY A 12 -17.40 -12.53 5.69
CA GLY A 12 -18.74 -12.92 5.23
C GLY A 12 -18.69 -14.19 4.35
N PRO A 13 -19.24 -14.16 3.14
CA PRO A 13 -19.29 -15.33 2.24
C PRO A 13 -17.92 -15.72 1.67
N TYR A 14 -16.89 -14.87 1.87
CA TYR A 14 -15.51 -15.09 1.40
C TYR A 14 -14.60 -15.70 2.47
N ARG A 15 -15.08 -15.83 3.71
CA ARG A 15 -14.28 -16.39 4.81
C ARG A 15 -13.81 -17.81 4.50
N GLY A 16 -12.50 -18.05 4.66
CA GLY A 16 -11.88 -19.35 4.39
C GLY A 16 -11.73 -19.71 2.91
N LYS A 17 -11.88 -18.72 2.01
CA LYS A 17 -11.71 -18.87 0.56
C LYS A 17 -10.53 -18.01 0.05
N ASP A 18 -9.49 -17.90 0.83
CA ASP A 18 -8.40 -16.94 0.59
C ASP A 18 -7.74 -17.15 -0.78
N ASP A 19 -7.50 -18.38 -1.21
CA ASP A 19 -6.92 -18.70 -2.51
C ASP A 19 -7.84 -18.32 -3.68
N GLU A 20 -9.16 -18.62 -3.56
CA GLU A 20 -10.14 -18.27 -4.59
C GLU A 20 -10.29 -16.74 -4.71
N VAL A 21 -10.37 -16.07 -3.56
CA VAL A 21 -10.46 -14.60 -3.49
C VAL A 21 -9.22 -13.96 -4.07
N PHE A 22 -8.03 -14.43 -3.68
CA PHE A 22 -6.77 -13.91 -4.21
C PHE A 22 -6.66 -14.10 -5.73
N ALA A 23 -7.00 -15.27 -6.24
CA ALA A 23 -6.96 -15.56 -7.67
C ALA A 23 -7.93 -14.67 -8.46
N ALA A 24 -9.17 -14.52 -8.00
CA ALA A 24 -10.17 -13.66 -8.64
C ALA A 24 -9.77 -12.18 -8.57
N TRP A 25 -9.28 -11.72 -7.43
CA TRP A 25 -8.78 -10.37 -7.24
C TRP A 25 -7.58 -10.08 -8.16
N LYS A 26 -6.59 -10.98 -8.24
CA LYS A 26 -5.42 -10.84 -9.10
C LYS A 26 -5.81 -10.73 -10.57
N ALA A 27 -6.76 -11.52 -11.04
CA ALA A 27 -7.29 -11.42 -12.40
C ALA A 27 -7.93 -10.04 -12.66
N GLY A 28 -8.71 -9.54 -11.71
CA GLY A 28 -9.31 -8.19 -11.77
C GLY A 28 -8.26 -7.08 -11.80
N ILE A 29 -7.22 -7.17 -10.98
CA ILE A 29 -6.08 -6.24 -10.97
C ILE A 29 -5.39 -6.21 -12.33
N ALA A 30 -5.10 -7.36 -12.93
CA ALA A 30 -4.49 -7.46 -14.25
C ALA A 30 -5.34 -6.76 -15.33
N GLU A 31 -6.67 -6.89 -15.29
CA GLU A 31 -7.56 -6.22 -16.24
C GLU A 31 -7.60 -4.70 -16.04
N VAL A 32 -7.67 -4.22 -14.80
CA VAL A 32 -7.70 -2.78 -14.50
C VAL A 32 -6.36 -2.13 -14.86
N ALA A 33 -5.24 -2.81 -14.63
CA ALA A 33 -3.90 -2.32 -14.92
C ALA A 33 -3.65 -2.03 -16.42
N LYS A 34 -4.41 -2.66 -17.31
CA LYS A 34 -4.38 -2.35 -18.77
C LYS A 34 -4.83 -0.92 -19.08
N ARG A 35 -5.41 -0.20 -18.15
CA ARG A 35 -5.84 1.18 -18.31
C ARG A 35 -4.72 2.13 -17.90
N PRO A 36 -4.07 2.83 -18.86
CA PRO A 36 -2.86 3.62 -18.57
C PRO A 36 -3.13 4.82 -17.66
N ASN A 37 -4.37 5.28 -17.57
CA ASN A 37 -4.81 6.40 -16.74
C ASN A 37 -5.20 6.00 -15.30
N VAL A 38 -4.97 4.74 -14.90
CA VAL A 38 -5.27 4.26 -13.56
C VAL A 38 -3.97 4.10 -12.77
N ALA A 39 -3.90 4.75 -11.60
CA ALA A 39 -2.91 4.50 -10.57
C ALA A 39 -3.57 3.81 -9.37
N VAL A 40 -2.80 3.05 -8.58
CA VAL A 40 -3.29 2.26 -7.46
C VAL A 40 -2.63 2.66 -6.15
N LYS A 41 -3.42 2.69 -5.09
CA LYS A 41 -2.93 2.85 -3.72
C LYS A 41 -2.70 1.50 -3.07
N LEU A 42 -1.46 1.30 -2.64
CA LEU A 42 -0.97 0.09 -1.98
C LEU A 42 -1.19 0.20 -0.47
N GLY A 43 -2.40 -0.08 -0.01
CA GLY A 43 -2.76 -0.02 1.40
C GLY A 43 -4.22 -0.40 1.63
N GLY A 44 -4.76 -0.06 2.80
CA GLY A 44 -6.11 -0.43 3.20
C GLY A 44 -6.29 -1.93 3.48
N LEU A 45 -5.19 -2.68 3.54
CA LEU A 45 -5.20 -4.12 3.81
C LEU A 45 -5.38 -4.43 5.31
N GLY A 46 -5.29 -3.43 6.19
CA GLY A 46 -5.54 -3.57 7.63
C GLY A 46 -7.01 -3.51 8.02
N MET A 47 -7.91 -3.25 7.08
CA MET A 47 -9.33 -3.19 7.38
C MET A 47 -9.89 -4.57 7.75
N PRO A 48 -10.83 -4.68 8.73
CA PRO A 48 -11.47 -5.94 9.12
C PRO A 48 -12.08 -6.71 7.95
N ALA A 49 -12.62 -6.00 6.96
CA ALA A 49 -13.22 -6.60 5.77
C ALA A 49 -12.26 -7.45 4.93
N VAL A 50 -10.95 -7.18 5.02
CA VAL A 50 -9.91 -7.95 4.32
C VAL A 50 -9.70 -9.33 4.94
N GLY A 51 -9.98 -9.48 6.25
CA GLY A 51 -10.04 -10.77 6.93
C GLY A 51 -8.72 -11.27 7.53
N PHE A 52 -7.68 -10.43 7.67
CA PHE A 52 -6.45 -10.84 8.36
C PHE A 52 -6.62 -11.00 9.88
N GLY A 53 -7.70 -10.46 10.45
CA GLY A 53 -8.03 -10.61 11.87
C GLY A 53 -7.02 -9.92 12.81
N PHE A 54 -6.31 -8.91 12.34
CA PHE A 54 -5.34 -8.18 13.17
C PHE A 54 -6.00 -7.43 14.33
N GLU A 55 -7.25 -6.99 14.13
CA GLU A 55 -8.07 -6.27 15.10
C GLU A 55 -8.50 -7.14 16.29
N ASP A 56 -8.58 -8.45 16.12
CA ASP A 56 -9.03 -9.40 17.14
C ASP A 56 -7.86 -9.94 17.98
N ARG A 57 -6.62 -9.56 17.68
CA ARG A 57 -5.43 -10.08 18.37
C ARG A 57 -5.21 -9.40 19.72
N ALA A 58 -4.91 -10.18 20.73
CA ALA A 58 -4.49 -9.65 22.05
C ALA A 58 -3.19 -8.81 21.98
N LYS A 59 -2.34 -9.09 21.00
CA LYS A 59 -1.12 -8.34 20.69
C LYS A 59 -1.12 -7.91 19.23
N PRO A 60 -0.96 -6.61 18.96
CA PRO A 60 -0.85 -6.12 17.58
C PRO A 60 0.28 -6.81 16.79
N PRO A 61 0.11 -6.99 15.49
CA PRO A 61 1.13 -7.61 14.64
C PRO A 61 2.39 -6.75 14.56
N SER A 62 3.53 -7.39 14.40
CA SER A 62 4.78 -6.75 14.05
C SER A 62 4.77 -6.28 12.59
N SER A 63 5.66 -5.34 12.25
CA SER A 63 5.83 -4.92 10.85
C SER A 63 6.33 -6.03 9.93
N ALA A 64 6.98 -7.06 10.47
CA ALA A 64 7.42 -8.22 9.70
C ALA A 64 6.23 -9.11 9.32
N GLU A 65 5.35 -9.41 10.28
CA GLU A 65 4.12 -10.17 10.02
C GLU A 65 3.21 -9.48 9.03
N ILE A 66 3.01 -8.15 9.18
CA ILE A 66 2.22 -7.36 8.22
C ILE A 66 2.85 -7.43 6.83
N ALA A 67 4.17 -7.24 6.73
CA ALA A 67 4.87 -7.29 5.45
C ALA A 67 4.73 -8.66 4.77
N GLU A 68 4.77 -9.74 5.51
CA GLU A 68 4.58 -11.10 5.00
C GLU A 68 3.15 -11.28 4.44
N CYS A 69 2.13 -10.88 5.20
CA CYS A 69 0.74 -10.99 4.76
C CYS A 69 0.41 -10.10 3.56
N TRP A 70 0.96 -8.88 3.52
CA TRP A 70 0.60 -7.89 2.50
C TRP A 70 1.43 -7.97 1.22
N ARG A 71 2.64 -8.52 1.29
CA ARG A 71 3.58 -8.63 0.16
C ARG A 71 2.93 -9.21 -1.10
N PRO A 72 2.19 -10.33 -1.08
CA PRO A 72 1.59 -10.89 -2.28
C PRO A 72 0.66 -9.91 -2.99
N TYR A 73 -0.10 -9.12 -2.25
CA TYR A 73 -1.02 -8.11 -2.80
C TYR A 73 -0.29 -6.91 -3.37
N VAL A 74 0.68 -6.38 -2.61
CA VAL A 74 1.48 -5.23 -3.01
C VAL A 74 2.29 -5.55 -4.27
N GLU A 75 3.03 -6.65 -4.27
CA GLU A 75 3.86 -7.04 -5.40
C GLU A 75 3.03 -7.40 -6.64
N THR A 76 1.85 -7.99 -6.46
CA THR A 76 0.91 -8.20 -7.58
C THR A 76 0.50 -6.87 -8.23
N CYS A 77 0.17 -5.86 -7.43
CA CYS A 77 -0.16 -4.54 -7.97
C CYS A 77 1.05 -3.92 -8.69
N ILE A 78 2.24 -3.93 -8.08
CA ILE A 78 3.46 -3.36 -8.69
C ILE A 78 3.79 -4.07 -10.00
N ASN A 79 3.71 -5.39 -10.05
CA ASN A 79 3.99 -6.17 -11.27
C ASN A 79 3.03 -5.90 -12.44
N HIS A 80 1.81 -5.43 -12.16
CA HIS A 80 0.83 -5.13 -13.21
C HIS A 80 0.74 -3.64 -13.56
N PHE A 81 0.95 -2.75 -12.58
CA PHE A 81 0.82 -1.30 -12.75
C PHE A 81 2.15 -0.59 -12.99
N ASP A 82 3.28 -1.23 -12.73
CA ASP A 82 4.61 -0.63 -12.58
C ASP A 82 4.69 0.37 -11.41
N VAL A 83 5.89 0.68 -10.93
CA VAL A 83 6.10 1.52 -9.74
C VAL A 83 5.57 2.95 -9.91
N GLU A 84 5.60 3.49 -11.14
CA GLU A 84 5.18 4.85 -11.49
C GLU A 84 3.67 5.05 -11.39
N ARG A 85 2.91 3.97 -11.27
CA ARG A 85 1.46 3.99 -11.07
C ARG A 85 1.02 3.41 -9.73
N CYS A 86 1.98 3.16 -8.84
CA CYS A 86 1.76 2.62 -7.50
C CYS A 86 2.19 3.63 -6.43
N MET A 87 1.41 3.77 -5.35
CA MET A 87 1.79 4.59 -4.21
C MET A 87 1.36 3.93 -2.91
N PHE A 88 2.21 3.97 -1.88
CA PHE A 88 1.85 3.49 -0.56
C PHE A 88 0.86 4.42 0.13
N GLU A 89 -0.09 3.84 0.86
CA GLU A 89 -1.02 4.54 1.74
C GLU A 89 -1.24 3.76 3.04
N THR A 90 -1.45 4.46 4.15
CA THR A 90 -1.70 3.80 5.44
C THR A 90 -3.17 3.52 5.69
N ASN A 91 -4.09 4.15 4.94
CA ASN A 91 -5.52 4.18 5.22
C ASN A 91 -5.83 4.59 6.68
N PHE A 92 -4.94 5.36 7.29
CA PHE A 92 -5.13 5.81 8.67
C PHE A 92 -6.16 6.95 8.71
N PRO A 93 -7.11 6.96 9.66
CA PRO A 93 -7.14 6.19 10.90
C PRO A 93 -7.89 4.84 10.85
N MET A 94 -8.42 4.40 9.71
CA MET A 94 -9.22 3.17 9.63
C MET A 94 -8.44 1.92 10.06
N ASP A 95 -7.20 1.76 9.61
CA ASP A 95 -6.36 0.60 9.94
C ASP A 95 -5.82 0.64 11.40
N ARG A 96 -6.12 1.70 12.15
CA ARG A 96 -5.78 1.81 13.58
C ARG A 96 -6.39 0.72 14.44
N VAL A 97 -7.47 0.11 14.00
CA VAL A 97 -8.15 -0.95 14.77
C VAL A 97 -7.26 -2.16 15.04
N GLY A 98 -6.31 -2.45 14.16
CA GLY A 98 -5.41 -3.61 14.30
C GLY A 98 -3.93 -3.27 14.44
N MET A 99 -3.49 -2.05 14.10
CA MET A 99 -2.07 -1.72 14.04
C MET A 99 -1.77 -0.23 14.20
N THR A 100 -0.51 0.12 14.47
CA THR A 100 -0.09 1.52 14.59
C THR A 100 0.36 2.08 13.23
N TYR A 101 0.24 3.40 13.06
CA TYR A 101 0.77 4.12 11.90
C TYR A 101 2.24 3.77 11.61
N ARG A 102 3.09 3.77 12.66
CA ARG A 102 4.51 3.42 12.54
C ARG A 102 4.70 1.99 12.04
N THR A 103 3.89 1.05 12.52
CA THR A 103 4.01 -0.38 12.14
C THR A 103 3.68 -0.57 10.67
N ILE A 104 2.65 0.12 10.16
CA ILE A 104 2.27 0.09 8.74
C ILE A 104 3.43 0.60 7.86
N TRP A 105 3.98 1.78 8.14
CA TRP A 105 5.10 2.32 7.36
C TRP A 105 6.34 1.44 7.42
N ASN A 106 6.63 0.82 8.56
CA ASN A 106 7.73 -0.12 8.66
C ASN A 106 7.47 -1.41 7.86
N ALA A 107 6.21 -1.85 7.73
CA ALA A 107 5.86 -2.97 6.87
C ALA A 107 6.10 -2.62 5.38
N PHE A 108 5.67 -1.45 4.92
CA PHE A 108 5.96 -1.00 3.56
C PHE A 108 7.45 -0.88 3.27
N LYS A 109 8.24 -0.35 4.21
CA LYS A 109 9.71 -0.31 4.06
C LYS A 109 10.33 -1.70 3.94
N ARG A 110 9.78 -2.70 4.66
CA ARG A 110 10.21 -4.10 4.54
C ARG A 110 9.82 -4.71 3.20
N ILE A 111 8.61 -4.42 2.70
CA ILE A 111 8.18 -4.88 1.37
C ILE A 111 9.08 -4.26 0.30
N ALA A 112 9.35 -2.96 0.41
CA ALA A 112 10.15 -2.22 -0.55
C ALA A 112 11.67 -2.44 -0.44
N SER A 113 12.16 -3.24 0.50
CA SER A 113 13.62 -3.39 0.76
C SER A 113 14.42 -3.90 -0.44
N GLY A 114 13.82 -4.66 -1.34
CA GLY A 114 14.46 -5.20 -2.54
C GLY A 114 14.39 -4.31 -3.78
N TYR A 115 13.66 -3.19 -3.71
CA TYR A 115 13.55 -2.23 -4.81
C TYR A 115 14.72 -1.24 -4.81
N SER A 116 15.06 -0.70 -5.99
CA SER A 116 16.05 0.38 -6.13
C SER A 116 15.61 1.67 -5.41
N GLU A 117 16.53 2.60 -5.24
CA GLU A 117 16.18 3.89 -4.59
C GLU A 117 15.19 4.70 -5.42
N ASP A 118 15.30 4.68 -6.75
CA ASP A 118 14.37 5.37 -7.65
C ASP A 118 12.96 4.75 -7.59
N GLU A 119 12.85 3.41 -7.55
CA GLU A 119 11.57 2.72 -7.37
C GLU A 119 10.96 3.03 -6.00
N LYS A 120 11.76 3.05 -4.93
CA LYS A 120 11.30 3.47 -3.61
C LYS A 120 10.81 4.91 -3.63
N GLN A 121 11.55 5.80 -4.27
CA GLN A 121 11.18 7.20 -4.42
C GLN A 121 9.80 7.31 -5.11
N ALA A 122 9.57 6.57 -6.20
CA ALA A 122 8.29 6.52 -6.89
C ALA A 122 7.17 6.03 -5.94
N LEU A 123 7.35 4.89 -5.29
CA LEU A 123 6.35 4.25 -4.42
C LEU A 123 5.99 5.09 -3.18
N PHE A 124 6.96 5.78 -2.58
CA PHE A 124 6.75 6.53 -1.33
C PHE A 124 6.40 8.01 -1.55
N LEU A 125 6.68 8.58 -2.74
CA LEU A 125 6.52 10.01 -2.94
C LEU A 125 6.04 10.39 -4.35
N ASP A 126 6.81 10.08 -5.41
CA ASP A 126 6.65 10.75 -6.71
C ASP A 126 5.33 10.42 -7.38
N THR A 127 4.88 9.17 -7.32
CA THR A 127 3.58 8.77 -7.87
C THR A 127 2.42 9.51 -7.19
N ALA A 128 2.49 9.71 -5.88
CA ALA A 128 1.49 10.51 -5.16
C ALA A 128 1.56 11.99 -5.56
N MET A 129 2.76 12.56 -5.61
CA MET A 129 2.97 13.95 -6.03
C MET A 129 2.38 14.21 -7.42
N GLN A 130 2.70 13.35 -8.38
CA GLN A 130 2.20 13.46 -9.74
C GLN A 130 0.67 13.28 -9.82
N THR A 131 0.16 12.24 -9.18
CA THR A 131 -1.26 11.91 -9.21
C THR A 131 -2.14 13.00 -8.61
N TYR A 132 -1.69 13.59 -7.51
CA TYR A 132 -2.41 14.65 -6.80
C TYR A 132 -1.97 16.06 -7.19
N ARG A 133 -1.03 16.21 -8.14
CA ARG A 133 -0.50 17.51 -8.61
C ARG A 133 0.02 18.37 -7.48
N LEU A 134 0.88 17.79 -6.63
CA LEU A 134 1.35 18.43 -5.40
C LEU A 134 2.72 19.14 -5.55
N GLN A 135 3.34 19.14 -6.74
CA GLN A 135 4.68 19.71 -6.97
C GLN A 135 4.80 21.11 -6.38
N ASP A 136 3.92 22.02 -6.80
CA ASP A 136 3.96 23.43 -6.40
C ASP A 136 3.80 23.64 -4.89
N GLN A 137 3.19 22.67 -4.18
CA GLN A 137 2.94 22.75 -2.74
C GLN A 137 4.06 22.11 -1.91
N ILE A 138 4.66 21.03 -2.42
CA ILE A 138 5.61 20.20 -1.67
C ILE A 138 7.06 20.64 -1.90
N ASP A 139 7.42 21.10 -3.08
CA ASP A 139 8.80 21.52 -3.39
C ASP A 139 9.34 22.57 -2.40
N PRO A 140 8.58 23.59 -1.99
CA PRO A 140 9.05 24.53 -0.97
C PRO A 140 9.26 23.88 0.41
N ILE A 141 8.48 22.85 0.74
CA ILE A 141 8.59 22.12 2.01
C ILE A 141 9.83 21.22 1.98
N ILE A 142 10.04 20.50 0.89
CA ILE A 142 11.22 19.64 0.70
C ILE A 142 12.50 20.48 0.74
N ALA A 143 12.51 21.63 0.09
CA ALA A 143 13.65 22.54 0.11
C ALA A 143 13.98 22.99 1.54
N LYS A 144 13.00 23.33 2.35
CA LYS A 144 13.19 23.66 3.78
C LYS A 144 13.75 22.48 4.57
N VAL A 145 13.18 21.29 4.42
CA VAL A 145 13.63 20.08 5.14
C VAL A 145 15.09 19.75 4.79
N ARG A 146 15.46 19.84 3.52
CA ARG A 146 16.84 19.61 3.07
C ARG A 146 17.82 20.65 3.65
N ALA A 147 17.41 21.90 3.75
CA ALA A 147 18.21 22.95 4.38
C ALA A 147 18.46 22.69 5.87
N TYR A 148 17.49 22.15 6.60
CA TYR A 148 17.66 21.75 8.01
C TYR A 148 18.50 20.49 8.20
N ALA A 149 18.45 19.53 7.26
CA ALA A 149 19.22 18.29 7.36
C ALA A 149 20.69 18.42 6.94
N GLY A 150 21.08 19.54 6.33
CA GLY A 150 22.45 19.86 5.93
C GLY A 150 23.27 20.61 7.00
N HIS A 151 22.71 20.78 8.19
CA HIS A 151 23.34 21.32 9.38
C HIS A 151 23.43 20.28 10.48
#